data_93988a268f910d1dc05a6594fe647283
#
_entry.id   93988a268f910d1dc05a6594fe647283
#
_cell.length_a   1.000
_cell.length_b   1.000
_cell.length_c   1.000
_cell.angle_alpha   90.00
_cell.angle_beta   90.00
_cell.angle_gamma   90.00
#
_symmetry.space_group_name_H-M   'P 1'
#
loop_
_entity.id
_entity.type
_entity.pdbx_description
1 polymer ?
#
loop_
_entity_poly.entity_id
_entity_poly.type
_entity_poly.pdbx_seq_one_letter_code
_entity_poly.pdbx_strand_id
1 'polypeptide(L)'
;MIITTGNEVAGYEIVEYLGIVRGIVVRATGIRRGLVGGLKSIAGGNIEEFTHVCETARIEASNRMLAHAKQIGANAIIGMRYDSTEFSQGSTEVLAYGTAVRLSK
;
A
#
# COMPACT_ATOMS: atom_id res chain seq x y z
N MET A 1 0.31 -15.75 -1.58
CA MET A 1 -0.17 -15.30 -0.27
C MET A 1 -1.53 -14.65 -0.43
N ILE A 2 -2.44 -14.96 0.46
CA ILE A 2 -3.79 -14.38 0.44
C ILE A 2 -3.76 -13.04 1.16
N ILE A 3 -4.30 -12.00 0.53
CA ILE A 3 -4.42 -10.67 1.13
C ILE A 3 -5.88 -10.26 1.03
N THR A 4 -6.47 -9.84 2.13
CA THR A 4 -7.87 -9.44 2.14
C THR A 4 -8.07 -8.26 3.10
N THR A 5 -9.07 -7.44 2.80
CA THR A 5 -9.49 -6.38 3.71
C THR A 5 -10.43 -6.92 4.80
N GLY A 6 -10.90 -8.15 4.63
CA GLY A 6 -11.74 -8.78 5.63
C GLY A 6 -10.94 -9.31 6.80
N ASN A 7 -11.64 -9.74 7.83
CA ASN A 7 -11.00 -10.25 9.05
C ASN A 7 -10.91 -11.77 9.07
N GLU A 8 -11.36 -12.42 8.01
CA GLU A 8 -11.37 -13.88 7.91
C GLU A 8 -11.10 -14.26 6.46
N VAL A 9 -10.70 -15.50 6.25
CA VAL A 9 -10.54 -16.05 4.91
C VAL A 9 -11.42 -17.28 4.83
N ALA A 10 -12.43 -17.24 3.97
CA ALA A 10 -13.37 -18.33 3.83
C ALA A 10 -12.65 -19.62 3.46
N GLY A 11 -13.03 -20.71 4.13
CA GLY A 11 -12.43 -22.00 3.86
C GLY A 11 -11.13 -22.26 4.61
N TYR A 12 -10.68 -21.31 5.41
CA TYR A 12 -9.43 -21.44 6.17
C TYR A 12 -9.67 -21.07 7.63
N GLU A 13 -8.78 -21.53 8.46
CA GLU A 13 -8.82 -21.21 9.88
C GLU A 13 -7.55 -20.47 10.25
N ILE A 14 -7.69 -19.39 11.02
CA ILE A 14 -6.52 -18.64 11.49
C ILE A 14 -5.97 -19.39 12.70
N VAL A 15 -4.76 -19.91 12.56
CA VAL A 15 -4.15 -20.67 13.65
C VAL A 15 -3.13 -19.87 14.43
N GLU A 16 -2.66 -18.76 13.86
CA GLU A 16 -1.69 -17.93 14.57
C GLU A 16 -1.73 -16.51 14.04
N TYR A 17 -1.73 -15.53 14.93
CA TYR A 17 -1.56 -14.12 14.59
C TYR A 17 -0.10 -13.78 14.76
N LEU A 18 0.51 -13.27 13.72
CA LEU A 18 1.95 -12.99 13.70
C LEU A 18 2.26 -11.52 13.94
N GLY A 19 1.24 -10.66 13.89
CA GLY A 19 1.42 -9.26 14.18
C GLY A 19 1.14 -8.36 13.00
N ILE A 20 1.35 -7.08 13.22
CA ILE A 20 1.10 -6.06 12.20
C ILE A 20 2.26 -6.02 11.23
N VAL A 21 1.95 -6.01 9.95
CA VAL A 21 2.94 -5.84 8.88
C VAL A 21 2.60 -4.59 8.09
N ARG A 22 3.61 -4.00 7.51
CA ARG A 22 3.41 -2.77 6.73
C ARG A 22 4.46 -2.62 5.66
N GLY A 23 4.11 -1.81 4.66
CA GLY A 23 5.03 -1.32 3.67
C GLY A 23 4.83 0.17 3.50
N ILE A 24 5.90 0.92 3.46
CA ILE A 24 5.87 2.38 3.38
C ILE A 24 6.63 2.82 2.15
N VAL A 25 6.03 3.75 1.40
CA VAL A 25 6.67 4.38 0.27
C VAL A 25 6.54 5.88 0.46
N VAL A 26 7.65 6.59 0.34
CA VAL A 26 7.64 8.05 0.45
C VAL A 26 7.94 8.62 -0.93
N ARG A 27 7.08 9.52 -1.38
CA ARG A 27 7.24 10.19 -2.66
C ARG A 27 7.39 11.67 -2.41
N ALA A 28 8.42 12.25 -3.03
CA ALA A 28 8.66 13.68 -2.94
C ALA A 28 8.23 14.32 -4.25
N THR A 29 7.26 15.23 -4.18
CA THR A 29 6.77 15.88 -5.40
C THR A 29 7.75 16.88 -5.94
N GLY A 30 8.71 17.33 -5.12
CA GLY A 30 9.72 18.26 -5.58
C GLY A 30 10.49 17.77 -6.80
N ILE A 31 10.77 16.48 -6.85
CA ILE A 31 11.48 15.91 -7.98
C ILE A 31 10.60 15.76 -9.21
N ARG A 32 9.33 16.06 -9.07
CA ARG A 32 8.36 15.97 -10.17
C ARG A 32 7.81 17.33 -10.54
N ARG A 33 8.58 18.34 -10.31
CA ARG A 33 8.14 19.70 -10.59
C ARG A 33 7.67 19.89 -12.02
N GLY A 34 8.39 19.32 -12.96
CA GLY A 34 8.00 19.40 -14.35
C GLY A 34 6.68 18.73 -14.62
N LEU A 35 6.48 17.56 -13.99
CA LEU A 35 5.23 16.83 -14.14
C LEU A 35 4.07 17.63 -13.55
N VAL A 36 4.26 18.17 -12.35
CA VAL A 36 3.22 18.98 -11.71
C VAL A 36 2.87 20.18 -12.55
N GLY A 37 3.89 20.85 -13.10
CA GLY A 37 3.65 21.99 -13.96
C GLY A 37 2.87 21.60 -15.20
N GLY A 38 3.24 20.49 -15.82
CA GLY A 38 2.51 19.98 -16.97
C GLY A 38 1.08 19.65 -16.65
N LEU A 39 0.84 19.04 -15.50
CA LEU A 39 -0.50 18.71 -15.10
C LEU A 39 -1.34 19.95 -14.83
N LYS A 40 -0.72 20.99 -14.30
CA LYS A 40 -1.44 22.24 -14.09
C LYS A 40 -1.91 22.84 -15.41
N SER A 41 -1.11 22.70 -16.44
CA SER A 41 -1.48 23.28 -17.74
C SER A 41 -2.60 22.49 -18.41
N ILE A 42 -2.84 21.27 -17.98
CA ILE A 42 -3.96 20.49 -18.49
C ILE A 42 -5.07 20.38 -17.46
N ALA A 43 -5.06 21.27 -16.50
CA ALA A 43 -6.02 21.27 -15.40
C ALA A 43 -7.44 21.31 -15.93
N GLY A 44 -8.32 20.70 -15.19
CA GLY A 44 -9.72 20.61 -15.55
C GLY A 44 -10.00 19.44 -16.44
N GLY A 45 -8.97 18.78 -16.93
CA GLY A 45 -9.14 17.69 -17.83
C GLY A 45 -8.67 16.38 -17.24
N ASN A 46 -7.49 16.03 -17.57
CA ASN A 46 -7.01 14.68 -17.42
C ASN A 46 -6.08 14.52 -16.22
N ILE A 47 -6.44 13.62 -15.32
CA ILE A 47 -5.64 13.32 -14.15
C ILE A 47 -5.11 11.88 -14.18
N GLU A 48 -5.12 11.27 -15.35
CA GLU A 48 -4.70 9.86 -15.47
C GLU A 48 -3.25 9.66 -15.06
N GLU A 49 -2.39 10.63 -15.29
CA GLU A 49 -1.00 10.49 -14.90
C GLU A 49 -0.85 10.44 -13.39
N PHE A 50 -1.65 11.24 -12.69
CA PHE A 50 -1.68 11.17 -11.22
C PHE A 50 -2.19 9.82 -10.76
N THR A 51 -3.22 9.31 -11.41
CA THR A 51 -3.77 8.02 -11.08
C THR A 51 -2.71 6.94 -11.22
N HIS A 52 -1.96 6.98 -12.29
CA HIS A 52 -0.91 6.01 -12.52
C HIS A 52 0.19 6.08 -11.44
N VAL A 53 0.58 7.28 -11.06
CA VAL A 53 1.58 7.47 -10.03
C VAL A 53 1.08 6.93 -8.69
N CYS A 54 -0.16 7.20 -8.36
CA CYS A 54 -0.76 6.72 -7.12
C CYS A 54 -0.86 5.20 -7.11
N GLU A 55 -1.27 4.62 -8.23
CA GLU A 55 -1.36 3.16 -8.33
C GLU A 55 0.01 2.52 -8.14
N THR A 56 1.03 3.07 -8.78
CA THR A 56 2.39 2.55 -8.67
C THR A 56 2.87 2.60 -7.23
N ALA A 57 2.61 3.71 -6.55
CA ALA A 57 3.02 3.86 -5.15
C ALA A 57 2.32 2.86 -4.25
N ARG A 58 1.04 2.61 -4.49
CA ARG A 58 0.29 1.65 -3.70
C ARG A 58 0.75 0.22 -3.94
N ILE A 59 1.04 -0.12 -5.18
CA ILE A 59 1.57 -1.44 -5.50
C ILE A 59 2.92 -1.65 -4.80
N GLU A 60 3.77 -0.64 -4.84
CA GLU A 60 5.07 -0.73 -4.20
C GLU A 60 4.94 -0.88 -2.69
N ALA A 61 4.05 -0.11 -2.06
CA ALA A 61 3.81 -0.22 -0.63
C ALA A 61 3.27 -1.61 -0.27
N SER A 62 2.35 -2.11 -1.08
CA SER A 62 1.78 -3.44 -0.88
C SER A 62 2.85 -4.53 -0.99
N ASN A 63 3.75 -4.40 -1.97
CA ASN A 63 4.83 -5.37 -2.14
C ASN A 63 5.78 -5.37 -0.95
N ARG A 64 6.04 -4.22 -0.37
CA ARG A 64 6.87 -4.13 0.82
C ARG A 64 6.19 -4.77 2.04
N MET A 65 4.88 -4.54 2.18
CA MET A 65 4.10 -5.18 3.23
C MET A 65 4.15 -6.70 3.07
N LEU A 66 3.99 -7.17 1.84
CA LEU A 66 4.02 -8.59 1.54
C LEU A 66 5.37 -9.21 1.89
N ALA A 67 6.45 -8.52 1.55
CA ALA A 67 7.79 -8.99 1.88
C ALA A 67 7.97 -9.10 3.40
N HIS A 68 7.46 -8.14 4.15
CA HIS A 68 7.51 -8.17 5.60
C HIS A 68 6.76 -9.38 6.14
N ALA A 69 5.57 -9.64 5.60
CA ALA A 69 4.77 -10.78 6.04
C ALA A 69 5.47 -12.10 5.77
N LYS A 70 6.09 -12.22 4.60
CA LYS A 70 6.83 -13.44 4.26
C LYS A 70 8.01 -13.65 5.21
N GLN A 71 8.66 -12.58 5.58
CA GLN A 71 9.82 -12.61 6.46
C GLN A 71 9.48 -13.20 7.82
N ILE A 72 8.26 -12.97 8.31
CA ILE A 72 7.86 -13.47 9.61
C ILE A 72 7.02 -14.74 9.53
N GLY A 73 6.96 -15.35 8.34
CA GLY A 73 6.38 -16.67 8.19
C GLY A 73 4.88 -16.72 7.96
N ALA A 74 4.28 -15.60 7.55
CA ALA A 74 2.85 -15.55 7.29
C ALA A 74 2.51 -16.19 5.95
N ASN A 75 1.28 -16.69 5.84
CA ASN A 75 0.75 -17.11 4.56
C ASN A 75 -0.50 -16.32 4.17
N ALA A 76 -0.88 -15.34 4.98
CA ALA A 76 -1.99 -14.46 4.65
C ALA A 76 -1.88 -13.16 5.41
N ILE A 77 -2.52 -12.13 4.87
CA ILE A 77 -2.66 -10.83 5.53
C ILE A 77 -4.14 -10.50 5.55
N ILE A 78 -4.68 -10.26 6.71
CA ILE A 78 -6.09 -9.89 6.89
C ILE A 78 -6.19 -8.45 7.35
N GLY A 79 -7.38 -7.86 7.21
CA GLY A 79 -7.62 -6.50 7.65
C GLY A 79 -6.76 -5.47 6.95
N MET A 80 -6.38 -5.73 5.71
CA MET A 80 -5.47 -4.88 4.97
C MET A 80 -6.10 -3.54 4.64
N ARG A 81 -5.32 -2.47 4.77
CA ARG A 81 -5.75 -1.10 4.46
C ARG A 81 -4.60 -0.35 3.82
N TYR A 82 -4.96 0.68 3.09
CA TYR A 82 -4.01 1.69 2.62
C TYR A 82 -4.28 2.99 3.37
N ASP A 83 -3.24 3.76 3.55
CA ASP A 83 -3.35 5.10 4.09
C ASP A 83 -2.34 5.99 3.37
N SER A 84 -2.65 7.27 3.27
CA SER A 84 -1.76 8.24 2.61
C SER A 84 -1.75 9.51 3.42
N THR A 85 -0.56 10.04 3.64
CA THR A 85 -0.40 11.23 4.46
C THR A 85 0.64 12.15 3.82
N GLU A 86 0.27 13.41 3.67
CA GLU A 86 1.24 14.43 3.27
C GLU A 86 1.88 14.95 4.56
N PHE A 87 3.16 14.61 4.77
CA PHE A 87 3.83 14.97 6.01
C PHE A 87 4.68 16.23 5.87
N SER A 88 4.89 16.69 4.65
CA SER A 88 5.50 17.98 4.40
C SER A 88 5.09 18.41 3.02
N GLN A 89 5.23 19.69 2.73
CA GLN A 89 4.81 20.18 1.42
C GLN A 89 5.55 19.44 0.33
N GLY A 90 4.80 18.81 -0.55
CA GLY A 90 5.35 18.10 -1.67
C GLY A 90 5.87 16.71 -1.36
N SER A 91 5.59 16.18 -0.18
CA SER A 91 6.03 14.83 0.18
C SER A 91 4.87 14.05 0.76
N THR A 92 4.63 12.88 0.21
CA THR A 92 3.52 12.03 0.61
C THR A 92 4.01 10.65 1.01
N GLU A 93 3.49 10.15 2.10
CA GLU A 93 3.71 8.78 2.52
C GLU A 93 2.53 7.94 2.08
N VAL A 94 2.82 6.78 1.51
CA VAL A 94 1.80 5.79 1.21
C VAL A 94 2.10 4.58 2.07
N LEU A 95 1.11 4.17 2.84
CA LEU A 95 1.23 3.07 3.79
C LEU A 95 0.27 1.96 3.41
N ALA A 96 0.77 0.74 3.31
CA ALA A 96 -0.05 -0.46 3.24
C ALA A 96 0.18 -1.23 4.53
N TYR A 97 -0.87 -1.67 5.19
CA TYR A 97 -0.70 -2.39 6.45
C TYR A 97 -1.82 -3.40 6.66
N GLY A 98 -1.59 -4.33 7.53
CA GLY A 98 -2.57 -5.34 7.87
C GLY A 98 -2.02 -6.25 8.95
N THR A 99 -2.76 -7.31 9.24
CA THR A 99 -2.36 -8.30 10.23
C THR A 99 -1.88 -9.56 9.51
N ALA A 100 -0.65 -9.92 9.76
CA ALA A 100 -0.10 -11.15 9.21
C ALA A 100 -0.57 -12.32 10.04
N VAL A 101 -1.03 -13.38 9.38
CA VAL A 101 -1.54 -14.56 10.06
C VAL A 101 -1.04 -15.81 9.37
N ARG A 102 -1.12 -16.91 10.08
CA ARG A 102 -0.93 -18.22 9.49
C ARG A 102 -2.27 -18.91 9.46
N LEU A 103 -2.65 -19.36 8.28
CA LEU A 103 -3.90 -20.09 8.06
C LEU A 103 -3.61 -21.55 7.93
N SER A 104 -4.55 -22.37 8.39
CA SER A 104 -4.54 -23.80 8.11
C SER A 104 -5.73 -24.11 7.22
N LYS A 105 -5.62 -25.17 6.50
CA LYS A 105 -6.73 -25.62 5.68
C LYS A 105 -7.72 -26.44 6.46
#